data_97506602d810b08f92b7042dd96a4555
#
_entry.id   97506602d810b08f92b7042dd96a4555
#
_cell.length_a   1.000
_cell.length_b   1.000
_cell.length_c   1.000
_cell.angle_alpha   90.00
_cell.angle_beta   90.00
_cell.angle_gamma   90.00
#
_symmetry.space_group_name_H-M   'P 1'
#
loop_
_entity.id
_entity.type
_entity.pdbx_description
1 polymer ?
#
loop_
_entity_poly.entity_id
_entity_poly.type
_entity_poly.pdbx_seq_one_letter_code
_entity_poly.pdbx_strand_id
1 'polypeptide(L)'
;MDIKRLILFVVFSFSIMMLWDGWQTKNNPQPVLANQAVDSMVADAGVPQAASTVAASELTVADPASGDLTPGELIEVETDLYQAKISTVGGDLRHLVLNKHLAAGDESGKFVLMDDVGQPMFYVAQSGLIGSALPNHKTRFTSAAPRYSLNSDADSLAVTLSWSNNDVMVDKIYTFHRGSYVIDVTHRINNLSGNEIKPSVYYQLIHDGESNQGSTFRPTFTGGAYYTDADKFKKVSFTDMQDSQLSLKTKNGWIGIIQLYFASAWIPKAGTSNEFYTKDLNNNLYAVGVVNPVPTIAPGTSVTVNAELFSGPQTAADLTAAPGLEYAVDYGMLTVICKPLFWLLSNIHGFVGNWGVAIILLTILLKAAFFKL
;
A
#
# COMPACT_ATOMS: atom_id res chain seq x y z
N MET A 1 -40.12 -7.11 33.93
CA MET A 1 -39.77 -5.94 33.11
C MET A 1 -40.25 -6.24 31.70
N ASP A 2 -41.13 -5.40 31.12
CA ASP A 2 -41.66 -5.66 29.78
C ASP A 2 -40.54 -5.57 28.75
N ILE A 3 -40.34 -6.62 27.98
CA ILE A 3 -39.32 -6.71 26.91
C ILE A 3 -39.42 -5.50 25.95
N LYS A 4 -40.61 -5.00 25.71
CA LYS A 4 -40.83 -3.79 24.88
C LYS A 4 -40.20 -2.54 25.49
N ARG A 5 -40.24 -2.37 26.82
CA ARG A 5 -39.61 -1.23 27.51
C ARG A 5 -38.10 -1.35 27.52
N LEU A 6 -37.56 -2.57 27.65
CA LEU A 6 -36.13 -2.83 27.57
C LEU A 6 -35.58 -2.48 26.17
N ILE A 7 -36.26 -2.93 25.10
CA ILE A 7 -35.88 -2.62 23.70
C ILE A 7 -35.95 -1.11 23.45
N LEU A 8 -37.02 -0.43 23.93
CA LEU A 8 -37.14 1.02 23.77
C LEU A 8 -36.02 1.77 24.50
N PHE A 9 -35.64 1.33 25.70
CA PHE A 9 -34.54 1.91 26.46
C PHE A 9 -33.18 1.73 25.76
N VAL A 10 -32.92 0.53 25.18
CA VAL A 10 -31.71 0.25 24.42
C VAL A 10 -31.65 1.13 23.16
N VAL A 11 -32.76 1.22 22.40
CA VAL A 11 -32.81 2.07 21.19
C VAL A 11 -32.61 3.54 21.55
N PHE A 12 -33.23 4.01 22.62
CA PHE A 12 -33.13 5.40 23.08
C PHE A 12 -31.69 5.72 23.54
N SER A 13 -31.08 4.84 24.35
CA SER A 13 -29.66 5.01 24.79
C SER A 13 -28.71 5.03 23.62
N PHE A 14 -28.90 4.14 22.64
CA PHE A 14 -28.09 4.10 21.42
C PHE A 14 -28.27 5.37 20.57
N SER A 15 -29.48 5.90 20.46
CA SER A 15 -29.75 7.14 19.72
C SER A 15 -29.10 8.35 20.37
N ILE A 16 -29.12 8.45 21.70
CA ILE A 16 -28.42 9.53 22.44
C ILE A 16 -26.91 9.44 22.20
N MET A 17 -26.36 8.23 22.25
CA MET A 17 -24.93 8.00 22.05
C MET A 17 -24.50 8.37 20.63
N MET A 18 -25.32 8.07 19.61
CA MET A 18 -25.07 8.51 18.22
C MET A 18 -25.15 10.04 18.05
N LEU A 19 -26.10 10.70 18.71
CA LEU A 19 -26.23 12.15 18.68
C LEU A 19 -25.04 12.84 19.38
N TRP A 20 -24.56 12.26 20.47
CA TRP A 20 -23.39 12.75 21.18
C TRP A 20 -22.12 12.64 20.36
N ASP A 21 -21.89 11.50 19.70
CA ASP A 21 -20.75 11.27 18.81
C ASP A 21 -20.77 12.24 17.62
N GLY A 22 -21.92 12.43 16.98
CA GLY A 22 -22.10 13.41 15.90
C GLY A 22 -21.90 14.87 16.34
N TRP A 23 -22.23 15.20 17.60
CA TRP A 23 -21.98 16.52 18.17
C TRP A 23 -20.50 16.73 18.50
N GLN A 24 -19.83 15.70 19.03
CA GLN A 24 -18.43 15.77 19.40
C GLN A 24 -17.52 15.88 18.17
N THR A 25 -17.81 15.16 17.09
CA THR A 25 -17.08 15.28 15.80
C THR A 25 -17.25 16.65 15.16
N LYS A 26 -18.41 17.29 15.33
CA LYS A 26 -18.69 18.62 14.77
C LYS A 26 -18.09 19.78 15.60
N ASN A 27 -17.97 19.61 16.92
CA ASN A 27 -17.56 20.68 17.83
C ASN A 27 -16.10 20.57 18.34
N ASN A 28 -15.41 19.46 18.08
CA ASN A 28 -13.97 19.32 18.24
C ASN A 28 -13.33 19.10 16.84
N PRO A 29 -13.17 20.14 16.03
CA PRO A 29 -12.27 20.05 14.90
C PRO A 29 -10.89 19.76 15.48
N GLN A 30 -10.29 18.66 15.05
CA GLN A 30 -8.91 18.36 15.42
C GLN A 30 -8.04 19.58 15.12
N PRO A 31 -7.08 19.94 15.98
CA PRO A 31 -6.20 21.06 15.71
C PRO A 31 -5.50 20.80 14.39
N VAL A 32 -5.79 21.65 13.41
CA VAL A 32 -4.99 21.75 12.18
C VAL A 32 -3.60 22.16 12.65
N LEU A 33 -2.68 21.21 12.73
CA LEU A 33 -1.28 21.51 12.99
C LEU A 33 -0.83 22.41 11.84
N ALA A 34 -0.56 23.65 12.21
CA ALA A 34 -0.12 24.70 11.29
C ALA A 34 1.06 24.19 10.46
N ASN A 35 0.96 24.38 9.15
CA ASN A 35 2.00 24.23 8.14
C ASN A 35 3.40 24.53 8.70
N GLN A 36 4.11 23.50 9.12
CA GLN A 36 5.57 23.53 9.17
C GLN A 36 6.04 22.59 8.06
N ALA A 37 6.78 23.19 7.18
CA ALA A 37 7.32 22.67 5.94
C ALA A 37 7.57 21.14 5.94
N VAL A 38 6.75 20.40 5.21
CA VAL A 38 6.90 18.96 4.96
C VAL A 38 8.12 18.69 4.06
N ASP A 39 8.68 19.73 3.44
CA ASP A 39 9.84 19.66 2.54
C ASP A 39 11.13 19.14 3.17
N SER A 40 11.29 19.26 4.50
CA SER A 40 12.48 18.74 5.19
C SER A 40 12.31 17.35 5.79
N MET A 41 11.10 16.79 5.82
CA MET A 41 10.82 15.54 6.55
C MET A 41 11.01 14.27 5.71
N VAL A 42 10.87 14.35 4.39
CA VAL A 42 11.00 13.20 3.49
C VAL A 42 12.48 12.82 3.25
N ALA A 43 13.39 13.72 3.56
CA ALA A 43 14.83 13.51 3.35
C ALA A 43 15.43 12.41 4.23
N ASP A 44 14.79 12.08 5.35
CA ASP A 44 15.35 11.14 6.35
C ASP A 44 14.65 9.78 6.41
N ALA A 45 13.73 9.48 5.47
CA ALA A 45 13.20 8.14 5.28
C ALA A 45 14.35 7.20 4.85
N GLY A 46 15.01 6.61 5.86
CA GLY A 46 16.23 5.82 5.70
C GLY A 46 16.04 4.61 4.79
N VAL A 47 17.04 4.32 3.98
CA VAL A 47 17.14 3.04 3.27
C VAL A 47 17.14 1.91 4.32
N PRO A 48 16.30 0.87 4.19
CA PRO A 48 16.32 -0.26 5.12
C PRO A 48 17.69 -0.95 5.08
N GLN A 49 18.18 -1.42 6.23
CA GLN A 49 19.41 -2.19 6.30
C GLN A 49 19.06 -3.68 6.24
N ALA A 50 19.72 -4.42 5.32
CA ALA A 50 19.65 -5.88 5.35
C ALA A 50 20.33 -6.40 6.62
N ALA A 51 19.71 -7.33 7.34
CA ALA A 51 20.30 -7.93 8.52
C ALA A 51 21.56 -8.71 8.13
N SER A 52 22.73 -8.11 8.33
CA SER A 52 24.02 -8.76 8.12
C SER A 52 24.39 -9.56 9.36
N THR A 53 24.45 -10.88 9.22
CA THR A 53 25.15 -11.75 10.15
C THR A 53 26.65 -11.71 9.85
N VAL A 54 27.32 -10.60 10.14
CA VAL A 54 28.81 -10.57 10.32
C VAL A 54 29.15 -9.41 11.25
N ALA A 55 30.09 -9.68 12.15
CA ALA A 55 30.54 -8.85 13.26
C ALA A 55 30.81 -7.38 12.89
N ALA A 56 30.48 -6.52 13.86
CA ALA A 56 30.77 -5.10 13.88
C ALA A 56 32.23 -4.78 13.51
N SER A 57 32.39 -4.07 12.41
CA SER A 57 33.49 -3.14 12.21
C SER A 57 32.85 -1.79 11.86
N GLU A 58 33.04 -0.84 12.75
CA GLU A 58 32.67 0.55 12.54
C GLU A 58 33.33 1.07 11.25
N LEU A 59 32.55 1.14 10.19
CA LEU A 59 32.86 1.98 9.05
C LEU A 59 31.95 3.19 9.13
N THR A 60 32.49 4.27 9.64
CA THR A 60 31.93 5.63 9.47
C THR A 60 31.86 5.91 7.98
N VAL A 61 30.71 5.66 7.37
CA VAL A 61 30.40 6.15 6.03
C VAL A 61 30.10 7.63 6.17
N ALA A 62 30.97 8.46 5.61
CA ALA A 62 30.74 9.88 5.44
C ALA A 62 29.36 10.11 4.83
N ASP A 63 28.55 10.89 5.52
CA ASP A 63 27.25 11.40 5.08
C ASP A 63 27.46 12.19 3.78
N PRO A 64 26.96 11.75 2.61
CA PRO A 64 26.97 12.63 1.45
C PRO A 64 25.92 13.70 1.75
N ALA A 65 26.41 14.93 1.84
CA ALA A 65 25.70 16.16 2.10
C ALA A 65 24.23 16.12 1.71
N SER A 66 23.36 16.58 2.62
CA SER A 66 21.94 16.86 2.43
C SER A 66 21.68 17.53 1.07
N GLY A 67 21.50 16.73 0.05
CA GLY A 67 21.07 17.19 -1.27
C GLY A 67 19.58 17.51 -1.18
N ASP A 68 19.26 18.75 -1.49
CA ASP A 68 17.94 19.29 -1.67
C ASP A 68 17.08 18.30 -2.47
N LEU A 69 16.09 17.69 -1.82
CA LEU A 69 15.11 16.83 -2.48
C LEU A 69 14.09 17.70 -3.21
N THR A 70 14.55 18.46 -4.19
CA THR A 70 13.66 19.03 -5.18
C THR A 70 12.87 17.88 -5.79
N PRO A 71 11.53 17.93 -5.87
CA PRO A 71 10.75 16.92 -6.55
C PRO A 71 11.38 16.71 -7.93
N GLY A 72 11.78 15.47 -8.24
CA GLY A 72 12.30 15.17 -9.57
C GLY A 72 11.23 15.48 -10.61
N GLU A 73 11.62 15.55 -11.87
CA GLU A 73 10.64 15.60 -12.97
C GLU A 73 9.67 14.44 -12.81
N LEU A 74 8.38 14.73 -12.96
CA LEU A 74 7.32 13.73 -12.85
C LEU A 74 7.03 13.13 -14.22
N ILE A 75 7.08 11.82 -14.31
CA ILE A 75 6.71 11.05 -15.48
C ILE A 75 5.23 10.70 -15.35
N GLU A 76 4.42 11.17 -16.24
CA GLU A 76 2.99 10.91 -16.28
C GLU A 76 2.68 9.58 -16.97
N VAL A 77 1.87 8.74 -16.32
CA VAL A 77 1.45 7.44 -16.86
C VAL A 77 -0.06 7.36 -16.85
N GLU A 78 -0.66 7.07 -17.99
CA GLU A 78 -2.10 6.95 -18.16
C GLU A 78 -2.46 5.55 -18.66
N THR A 79 -3.36 4.87 -17.92
CA THR A 79 -3.92 3.57 -18.30
C THR A 79 -5.44 3.58 -18.18
N ASP A 80 -6.07 2.46 -18.47
CA ASP A 80 -7.52 2.28 -18.28
C ASP A 80 -7.96 2.37 -16.81
N LEU A 81 -7.09 1.96 -15.86
CA LEU A 81 -7.40 1.96 -14.42
C LEU A 81 -6.72 3.09 -13.64
N TYR A 82 -5.59 3.61 -14.14
CA TYR A 82 -4.74 4.53 -13.40
C TYR A 82 -4.41 5.82 -14.13
N GLN A 83 -4.27 6.89 -13.36
CA GLN A 83 -3.40 8.02 -13.67
C GLN A 83 -2.32 8.04 -12.61
N ALA A 84 -1.07 7.84 -13.02
CA ALA A 84 0.06 7.73 -12.11
C ALA A 84 1.13 8.77 -12.43
N LYS A 85 1.89 9.17 -11.39
CA LYS A 85 3.08 10.00 -11.56
C LYS A 85 4.25 9.33 -10.86
N ILE A 86 5.33 9.13 -11.61
CA ILE A 86 6.56 8.51 -11.14
C ILE A 86 7.63 9.61 -11.11
N SER A 87 8.28 9.80 -9.97
CA SER A 87 9.37 10.77 -9.83
C SER A 87 10.66 10.24 -10.47
N THR A 88 11.42 11.09 -11.13
CA THR A 88 12.79 10.75 -11.56
C THR A 88 13.75 10.62 -10.38
N VAL A 89 13.46 11.22 -9.22
CA VAL A 89 14.19 10.95 -7.98
C VAL A 89 13.63 9.68 -7.35
N GLY A 90 14.48 8.69 -7.15
CA GLY A 90 14.13 7.36 -6.65
C GLY A 90 13.44 6.47 -7.68
N GLY A 91 12.85 7.03 -8.73
CA GLY A 91 11.90 6.31 -9.57
C GLY A 91 10.68 5.87 -8.76
N ASP A 92 10.21 6.69 -7.83
CA ASP A 92 9.15 6.35 -6.89
C ASP A 92 7.77 6.68 -7.46
N LEU A 93 6.78 5.81 -7.19
CA LEU A 93 5.37 6.08 -7.50
C LEU A 93 4.83 7.02 -6.42
N ARG A 94 4.63 8.29 -6.78
CA ARG A 94 4.31 9.36 -5.83
C ARG A 94 2.86 9.83 -5.91
N HIS A 95 2.18 9.59 -7.02
CA HIS A 95 0.77 9.94 -7.19
C HIS A 95 0.07 8.83 -7.94
N LEU A 96 -1.07 8.38 -7.45
CA LEU A 96 -1.86 7.31 -8.06
C LEU A 96 -3.34 7.57 -7.90
N VAL A 97 -4.02 7.81 -9.02
CA VAL A 97 -5.46 8.03 -9.11
C VAL A 97 -6.13 6.80 -9.70
N LEU A 98 -7.24 6.39 -9.12
CA LEU A 98 -8.06 5.27 -9.59
C LEU A 98 -9.17 5.77 -10.51
N ASN A 99 -9.08 5.46 -11.82
CA ASN A 99 -9.99 5.98 -12.85
C ASN A 99 -11.45 5.54 -12.66
N LYS A 100 -11.70 4.37 -12.07
CA LYS A 100 -13.03 3.79 -11.90
C LYS A 100 -13.65 4.06 -10.51
N HIS A 101 -12.97 4.84 -9.66
CA HIS A 101 -13.44 5.11 -8.29
C HIS A 101 -13.56 6.61 -8.07
N LEU A 102 -14.65 7.03 -7.44
CA LEU A 102 -14.92 8.43 -7.13
C LEU A 102 -14.48 8.75 -5.70
N ALA A 103 -14.04 9.98 -5.49
CA ALA A 103 -13.77 10.49 -4.15
C ALA A 103 -15.07 10.62 -3.36
N ALA A 104 -15.03 10.34 -2.06
CA ALA A 104 -16.22 10.48 -1.20
C ALA A 104 -16.66 11.93 -1.13
N GLY A 105 -17.93 12.21 -1.50
CA GLY A 105 -18.51 13.56 -1.45
C GLY A 105 -18.22 14.43 -2.69
N ASP A 106 -17.49 13.95 -3.68
CA ASP A 106 -17.26 14.62 -4.95
C ASP A 106 -17.64 13.70 -6.12
N GLU A 107 -18.78 13.95 -6.74
CA GLU A 107 -19.28 13.15 -7.87
C GLU A 107 -18.45 13.31 -9.15
N SER A 108 -17.57 14.31 -9.20
CA SER A 108 -16.71 14.61 -10.35
C SER A 108 -15.25 14.25 -10.12
N GLY A 109 -14.82 14.09 -8.86
CA GLY A 109 -13.46 13.81 -8.46
C GLY A 109 -13.14 12.32 -8.47
N LYS A 110 -12.04 11.93 -9.10
CA LYS A 110 -11.51 10.57 -9.01
C LYS A 110 -10.81 10.34 -7.66
N PHE A 111 -10.82 9.10 -7.19
CA PHE A 111 -10.16 8.76 -5.93
C PHE A 111 -8.65 8.75 -6.07
N VAL A 112 -7.97 9.54 -5.26
CA VAL A 112 -6.49 9.58 -5.15
C VAL A 112 -6.08 8.59 -4.07
N LEU A 113 -5.40 7.52 -4.46
CA LEU A 113 -4.94 6.47 -3.54
C LEU A 113 -3.57 6.81 -2.94
N MET A 114 -2.65 7.37 -3.75
CA MET A 114 -1.32 7.80 -3.31
C MET A 114 -1.11 9.26 -3.69
N ASP A 115 -0.53 10.05 -2.78
CA ASP A 115 -0.13 11.43 -3.02
C ASP A 115 1.00 11.84 -2.07
N ASP A 116 1.88 12.73 -2.54
CA ASP A 116 3.00 13.27 -1.75
C ASP A 116 2.95 14.79 -1.57
N VAL A 117 2.00 15.47 -2.23
CA VAL A 117 1.90 16.94 -2.28
C VAL A 117 0.72 17.45 -1.48
N GLY A 118 -0.28 16.62 -1.28
CA GLY A 118 -1.56 17.00 -0.67
C GLY A 118 -1.61 16.78 0.83
N GLN A 119 -1.83 17.82 1.62
CA GLN A 119 -2.43 17.64 2.94
C GLN A 119 -3.89 17.20 2.75
N PRO A 120 -4.39 16.18 3.48
CA PRO A 120 -3.84 15.68 4.74
C PRO A 120 -3.10 14.33 4.64
N MET A 121 -2.74 13.82 3.47
CA MET A 121 -2.23 12.47 3.33
C MET A 121 -0.88 12.43 2.59
N PHE A 122 0.11 11.79 3.20
CA PHE A 122 1.35 11.41 2.53
C PHE A 122 1.37 9.89 2.33
N TYR A 123 1.31 9.45 1.08
CA TYR A 123 1.34 8.04 0.75
C TYR A 123 2.06 7.80 -0.57
N VAL A 124 3.16 7.05 -0.55
CA VAL A 124 4.01 6.77 -1.72
C VAL A 124 4.52 5.33 -1.72
N ALA A 125 4.82 4.81 -2.91
CA ALA A 125 5.48 3.52 -3.07
C ALA A 125 6.90 3.73 -3.60
N GLN A 126 7.88 3.17 -2.87
CA GLN A 126 9.29 3.32 -3.14
C GLN A 126 9.97 1.96 -3.30
N SER A 127 11.04 1.93 -4.08
CA SER A 127 11.93 0.78 -4.15
C SER A 127 13.34 1.20 -4.55
N GLY A 128 14.32 0.36 -4.25
CA GLY A 128 15.70 0.65 -4.58
C GLY A 128 16.65 -0.47 -4.17
N LEU A 129 17.91 -0.24 -4.35
CA LEU A 129 18.96 -1.19 -4.02
C LEU A 129 19.65 -0.80 -2.70
N ILE A 130 20.04 -1.82 -1.95
CA ILE A 130 20.89 -1.73 -0.77
C ILE A 130 22.28 -2.25 -1.18
N GLY A 131 23.28 -1.43 -0.99
CA GLY A 131 24.68 -1.74 -1.32
C GLY A 131 25.47 -0.46 -1.56
N SER A 132 26.80 -0.58 -1.50
CA SER A 132 27.69 0.56 -1.76
C SER A 132 27.58 1.03 -3.20
N ALA A 133 27.41 2.33 -3.41
CA ALA A 133 27.32 2.99 -4.73
C ALA A 133 26.20 2.44 -5.64
N LEU A 134 25.10 1.91 -5.05
CA LEU A 134 23.91 1.46 -5.77
C LEU A 134 22.77 2.48 -5.65
N PRO A 135 21.90 2.59 -6.67
CA PRO A 135 20.82 3.56 -6.66
C PRO A 135 19.71 3.16 -5.70
N ASN A 136 19.20 4.13 -4.96
CA ASN A 136 18.09 3.99 -4.02
C ASN A 136 17.02 5.06 -4.29
N HIS A 137 16.01 5.20 -3.40
CA HIS A 137 14.93 6.17 -3.53
C HIS A 137 15.38 7.65 -3.48
N LYS A 138 16.65 7.94 -3.18
CA LYS A 138 17.24 9.29 -3.21
C LYS A 138 18.03 9.56 -4.50
N THR A 139 18.22 8.56 -5.34
CA THR A 139 19.05 8.64 -6.55
C THR A 139 18.23 9.10 -7.75
N ARG A 140 18.77 10.01 -8.56
CA ARG A 140 18.09 10.48 -9.78
C ARG A 140 18.27 9.47 -10.92
N PHE A 141 17.14 9.08 -11.49
CA PHE A 141 17.03 8.27 -12.71
C PHE A 141 16.69 9.15 -13.91
N THR A 142 16.84 8.59 -15.10
CA THR A 142 16.42 9.19 -16.37
C THR A 142 15.34 8.33 -17.02
N SER A 143 14.42 8.97 -17.73
CA SER A 143 13.38 8.30 -18.53
C SER A 143 13.47 8.75 -19.98
N ALA A 144 13.04 7.89 -20.91
CA ALA A 144 13.06 8.20 -22.36
C ALA A 144 11.99 9.24 -22.72
N ALA A 145 10.89 9.35 -21.96
CA ALA A 145 9.81 10.29 -22.20
C ALA A 145 9.20 10.80 -20.89
N PRO A 146 8.61 11.99 -20.86
CA PRO A 146 7.92 12.53 -19.70
C PRO A 146 6.49 11.99 -19.55
N ARG A 147 5.93 11.35 -20.59
CA ARG A 147 4.56 10.83 -20.58
C ARG A 147 4.45 9.51 -21.32
N TYR A 148 3.68 8.60 -20.74
CA TYR A 148 3.36 7.29 -21.29
C TYR A 148 1.84 7.04 -21.20
N SER A 149 1.26 6.44 -22.24
CA SER A 149 -0.15 6.10 -22.29
C SER A 149 -0.35 4.69 -22.85
N LEU A 150 -1.24 3.93 -22.20
CA LEU A 150 -1.59 2.59 -22.64
C LEU A 150 -2.48 2.67 -23.87
N ASN A 151 -1.95 2.28 -25.02
CA ASN A 151 -2.69 2.26 -26.28
C ASN A 151 -3.87 1.28 -26.24
N SER A 152 -4.93 1.56 -27.00
CA SER A 152 -6.15 0.74 -27.05
C SER A 152 -5.88 -0.73 -27.34
N ASP A 153 -4.89 -1.03 -28.16
CA ASP A 153 -4.59 -2.37 -28.68
C ASP A 153 -3.50 -3.10 -27.88
N ALA A 154 -2.93 -2.44 -26.86
CA ALA A 154 -1.89 -3.02 -26.02
C ALA A 154 -2.46 -3.58 -24.70
N ASP A 155 -2.00 -4.74 -24.29
CA ASP A 155 -2.39 -5.37 -23.02
C ASP A 155 -1.55 -4.86 -21.84
N SER A 156 -0.42 -4.20 -22.11
CA SER A 156 0.46 -3.67 -21.06
C SER A 156 1.23 -2.44 -21.53
N LEU A 157 1.71 -1.67 -20.56
CA LEU A 157 2.55 -0.49 -20.74
C LEU A 157 3.76 -0.57 -19.82
N ALA A 158 4.96 -0.55 -20.39
CA ALA A 158 6.21 -0.52 -19.64
C ALA A 158 6.82 0.87 -19.60
N VAL A 159 7.16 1.35 -18.41
CA VAL A 159 7.87 2.60 -18.15
C VAL A 159 9.22 2.29 -17.55
N THR A 160 10.30 2.61 -18.26
CA THR A 160 11.67 2.33 -17.85
C THR A 160 12.36 3.60 -17.37
N LEU A 161 12.93 3.52 -16.17
CA LEU A 161 13.82 4.52 -15.59
C LEU A 161 15.21 3.90 -15.45
N SER A 162 16.22 4.57 -16.01
CA SER A 162 17.60 4.07 -16.07
C SER A 162 18.51 4.93 -15.21
N TRP A 163 19.44 4.26 -14.54
CA TRP A 163 20.55 4.88 -13.83
C TRP A 163 21.83 4.11 -14.10
N SER A 164 22.93 4.80 -14.20
CA SER A 164 24.24 4.18 -14.36
C SER A 164 25.35 5.01 -13.73
N ASN A 165 26.35 4.31 -13.27
CA ASN A 165 27.68 4.84 -12.99
C ASN A 165 28.73 4.03 -13.78
N ASN A 166 30.03 4.19 -13.46
CA ASN A 166 31.09 3.47 -14.16
C ASN A 166 31.07 1.95 -13.95
N ASP A 167 30.44 1.50 -12.83
CA ASP A 167 30.52 0.12 -12.35
C ASP A 167 29.22 -0.64 -12.47
N VAL A 168 28.07 0.05 -12.43
CA VAL A 168 26.76 -0.59 -12.41
C VAL A 168 25.75 0.21 -13.23
N MET A 169 24.92 -0.51 -13.98
CA MET A 169 23.74 0.05 -14.65
C MET A 169 22.49 -0.63 -14.08
N VAL A 170 21.48 0.18 -13.76
CA VAL A 170 20.21 -0.30 -13.20
C VAL A 170 19.05 0.28 -13.98
N ASP A 171 18.19 -0.61 -14.49
CA ASP A 171 16.90 -0.23 -15.04
C ASP A 171 15.81 -0.61 -14.03
N LYS A 172 14.99 0.36 -13.65
CA LYS A 172 13.77 0.20 -12.87
C LYS A 172 12.60 0.30 -13.83
N ILE A 173 11.82 -0.78 -13.95
CA ILE A 173 10.77 -0.93 -14.95
C ILE A 173 9.44 -1.14 -14.24
N TYR A 174 8.48 -0.25 -14.49
CA TYR A 174 7.10 -0.40 -14.09
C TYR A 174 6.30 -0.95 -15.26
N THR A 175 5.61 -2.08 -15.10
CA THR A 175 4.72 -2.62 -16.10
C THR A 175 3.28 -2.60 -15.59
N PHE A 176 2.47 -1.79 -16.25
CA PHE A 176 1.03 -1.68 -15.99
C PHE A 176 0.28 -2.61 -16.93
N HIS A 177 -0.67 -3.37 -16.42
CA HIS A 177 -1.49 -4.30 -17.21
C HIS A 177 -2.92 -3.78 -17.36
N ARG A 178 -3.50 -3.96 -18.55
CA ARG A 178 -4.89 -3.59 -18.81
C ARG A 178 -5.83 -4.35 -17.91
N GLY A 179 -6.78 -3.64 -17.28
CA GLY A 179 -7.78 -4.25 -16.42
C GLY A 179 -7.25 -4.83 -15.10
N SER A 180 -6.00 -4.56 -14.72
CA SER A 180 -5.38 -5.08 -13.50
C SER A 180 -4.92 -3.98 -12.56
N TYR A 181 -5.17 -4.16 -11.26
CA TYR A 181 -4.63 -3.33 -10.19
C TYR A 181 -3.26 -3.82 -9.68
N VAL A 182 -2.61 -4.71 -10.41
CA VAL A 182 -1.24 -5.17 -10.16
C VAL A 182 -0.29 -4.44 -11.11
N ILE A 183 0.79 -3.92 -10.56
CA ILE A 183 1.87 -3.24 -11.28
C ILE A 183 3.14 -4.05 -11.03
N ASP A 184 3.77 -4.58 -12.08
CA ASP A 184 5.07 -5.22 -11.93
C ASP A 184 6.16 -4.16 -11.76
N VAL A 185 7.03 -4.36 -10.78
CA VAL A 185 8.21 -3.50 -10.54
C VAL A 185 9.46 -4.35 -10.63
N THR A 186 10.18 -4.16 -11.72
CA THR A 186 11.36 -4.97 -12.07
C THR A 186 12.62 -4.12 -11.95
N HIS A 187 13.63 -4.66 -11.29
CA HIS A 187 15.01 -4.11 -11.28
C HIS A 187 15.90 -5.02 -12.11
N ARG A 188 16.45 -4.49 -13.20
CA ARG A 188 17.51 -5.14 -13.99
C ARG A 188 18.84 -4.51 -13.59
N ILE A 189 19.73 -5.32 -13.04
CA ILE A 189 21.00 -4.88 -12.48
C ILE A 189 22.10 -5.47 -13.33
N ASN A 190 22.91 -4.64 -13.99
CA ASN A 190 24.03 -5.03 -14.80
C ASN A 190 25.33 -4.64 -14.06
N ASN A 191 26.15 -5.62 -13.73
CA ASN A 191 27.46 -5.39 -13.12
C ASN A 191 28.50 -5.16 -14.21
N LEU A 192 28.92 -3.92 -14.38
CA LEU A 192 29.95 -3.51 -15.34
C LEU A 192 31.35 -3.47 -14.71
N SER A 193 31.45 -3.66 -13.39
CA SER A 193 32.70 -3.62 -12.64
C SER A 193 33.51 -4.89 -12.82
N GLY A 194 34.79 -4.84 -12.41
CA GLY A 194 35.67 -6.02 -12.36
C GLY A 194 35.45 -6.92 -11.13
N ASN A 195 34.52 -6.58 -10.22
CA ASN A 195 34.32 -7.29 -8.96
C ASN A 195 32.87 -7.84 -8.85
N GLU A 196 32.70 -8.86 -8.04
CA GLU A 196 31.36 -9.34 -7.69
C GLU A 196 30.63 -8.31 -6.83
N ILE A 197 29.32 -8.13 -7.06
CA ILE A 197 28.44 -7.32 -6.22
C ILE A 197 27.36 -8.18 -5.58
N LYS A 198 26.96 -7.85 -4.33
CA LYS A 198 25.93 -8.56 -3.55
C LYS A 198 24.87 -7.57 -3.10
N PRO A 199 24.00 -7.12 -3.99
CA PRO A 199 22.95 -6.19 -3.63
C PRO A 199 21.79 -6.88 -2.90
N SER A 200 20.94 -6.07 -2.26
CA SER A 200 19.57 -6.45 -1.94
C SER A 200 18.65 -5.42 -2.56
N VAL A 201 17.44 -5.83 -2.93
CA VAL A 201 16.37 -4.93 -3.39
C VAL A 201 15.40 -4.73 -2.23
N TYR A 202 15.00 -3.50 -1.95
CA TYR A 202 13.89 -3.23 -1.04
C TYR A 202 12.71 -2.63 -1.80
N TYR A 203 11.53 -2.93 -1.30
CA TYR A 203 10.26 -2.38 -1.74
C TYR A 203 9.51 -1.93 -0.50
N GLN A 204 9.03 -0.69 -0.47
CA GLN A 204 8.35 -0.14 0.69
C GLN A 204 7.20 0.79 0.32
N LEU A 205 6.24 0.90 1.21
CA LEU A 205 5.20 1.90 1.24
C LEU A 205 5.50 2.84 2.38
N ILE A 206 5.46 4.14 2.13
CA ILE A 206 5.54 5.16 3.18
C ILE A 206 4.17 5.79 3.31
N HIS A 207 3.66 5.86 4.53
CA HIS A 207 2.36 6.47 4.83
C HIS A 207 2.48 7.33 6.09
N ASP A 208 1.78 8.47 6.09
CA ASP A 208 1.58 9.21 7.33
C ASP A 208 0.67 8.40 8.27
N GLY A 209 0.81 8.60 9.55
CA GLY A 209 -0.03 7.93 10.56
C GLY A 209 -1.47 8.45 10.60
N GLU A 210 -1.85 9.34 9.68
CA GLU A 210 -3.19 9.87 9.59
C GLU A 210 -4.13 8.74 9.14
N SER A 211 -4.87 8.20 10.09
CA SER A 211 -5.99 7.36 9.76
C SER A 211 -7.23 8.25 9.69
N ASN A 212 -7.99 8.17 8.61
CA ASN A 212 -9.39 8.55 8.65
C ASN A 212 -10.08 7.62 9.66
N GLN A 213 -9.87 7.93 10.95
CA GLN A 213 -10.46 7.15 12.04
C GLN A 213 -11.96 7.28 11.86
N GLY A 214 -12.59 6.16 11.53
CA GLY A 214 -14.02 6.06 11.58
C GLY A 214 -14.52 6.46 12.96
N SER A 215 -15.78 6.82 13.05
CA SER A 215 -16.45 7.06 14.33
C SER A 215 -16.15 5.93 15.31
N THR A 216 -16.14 6.21 16.61
CA THR A 216 -16.04 5.22 17.70
C THR A 216 -16.95 4.00 17.49
N PHE A 217 -18.08 4.18 16.78
CA PHE A 217 -19.02 3.10 16.42
C PHE A 217 -18.70 2.39 15.09
N ARG A 218 -17.83 2.96 14.27
CA ARG A 218 -17.35 2.37 13.01
C ARG A 218 -15.84 2.52 12.96
N PRO A 219 -15.10 1.80 13.81
CA PRO A 219 -13.64 1.85 13.75
C PRO A 219 -13.21 1.32 12.39
N THR A 220 -12.56 2.17 11.62
CA THR A 220 -11.92 1.79 10.37
C THR A 220 -10.44 1.57 10.64
N PHE A 221 -9.89 0.49 10.12
CA PHE A 221 -8.47 0.24 10.25
C PHE A 221 -7.74 0.85 9.04
N THR A 222 -6.75 1.69 9.31
CA THR A 222 -5.71 2.09 8.37
C THR A 222 -4.37 1.77 9.03
N GLY A 223 -3.52 1.01 8.35
CA GLY A 223 -2.24 0.59 8.91
C GLY A 223 -1.59 -0.52 8.11
N GLY A 224 -0.47 -1.00 8.60
CA GLY A 224 0.23 -2.13 8.03
C GLY A 224 -0.53 -3.44 8.15
N ALA A 225 -0.32 -4.32 7.18
CA ALA A 225 -0.77 -5.69 7.24
C ALA A 225 0.20 -6.58 6.47
N TYR A 226 0.28 -7.83 6.86
CA TYR A 226 1.04 -8.83 6.12
C TYR A 226 0.37 -10.20 6.17
N TYR A 227 0.76 -11.03 5.24
CA TYR A 227 0.41 -12.44 5.21
C TYR A 227 1.66 -13.28 4.98
N THR A 228 1.80 -14.37 5.74
CA THR A 228 2.78 -15.42 5.52
C THR A 228 2.12 -16.79 5.68
N ASP A 229 2.76 -17.83 5.16
CA ASP A 229 2.24 -19.19 5.36
C ASP A 229 2.20 -19.59 6.83
N ALA A 230 3.12 -19.09 7.65
CA ALA A 230 3.24 -19.40 9.08
C ALA A 230 2.24 -18.61 9.93
N ASP A 231 2.24 -17.27 9.80
CA ASP A 231 1.48 -16.39 10.69
C ASP A 231 0.08 -16.09 10.16
N LYS A 232 -0.21 -16.45 8.90
CA LYS A 232 -1.42 -16.05 8.21
C LYS A 232 -1.54 -14.53 8.16
N PHE A 233 -2.75 -14.01 8.07
CA PHE A 233 -3.00 -12.57 8.02
C PHE A 233 -2.83 -11.92 9.39
N LYS A 234 -2.03 -10.87 9.44
CA LYS A 234 -1.80 -10.05 10.63
C LYS A 234 -1.90 -8.56 10.28
N LYS A 235 -2.49 -7.80 11.18
CA LYS A 235 -2.51 -6.34 11.15
C LYS A 235 -1.43 -5.80 12.06
N VAL A 236 -0.84 -4.67 11.68
CA VAL A 236 0.15 -3.93 12.47
C VAL A 236 -0.28 -2.47 12.45
N SER A 237 -0.77 -1.95 13.58
CA SER A 237 -1.16 -0.54 13.65
C SER A 237 0.07 0.37 13.61
N PHE A 238 -0.12 1.64 13.29
CA PHE A 238 0.96 2.62 13.35
C PHE A 238 1.51 2.77 14.79
N THR A 239 0.65 2.63 15.78
CA THR A 239 1.08 2.59 17.20
C THR A 239 1.95 1.37 17.50
N ASP A 240 1.58 0.18 16.99
CA ASP A 240 2.41 -1.02 17.17
C ASP A 240 3.79 -0.84 16.53
N MET A 241 3.88 -0.10 15.39
CA MET A 241 5.16 0.19 14.73
C MET A 241 6.06 1.12 15.54
N GLN A 242 5.47 2.02 16.35
CA GLN A 242 6.22 2.87 17.28
C GLN A 242 6.80 2.04 18.43
N ASP A 243 6.01 1.10 18.96
CA ASP A 243 6.40 0.30 20.12
C ASP A 243 7.38 -0.82 19.73
N SER A 244 7.19 -1.44 18.57
CA SER A 244 7.97 -2.60 18.12
C SER A 244 8.01 -2.71 16.60
N GLN A 245 9.20 -2.64 16.04
CA GLN A 245 9.40 -2.83 14.61
C GLN A 245 9.28 -4.30 14.23
N LEU A 246 8.54 -4.60 13.16
CA LEU A 246 8.50 -5.94 12.58
C LEU A 246 9.83 -6.24 11.87
N SER A 247 10.38 -7.43 12.06
CA SER A 247 11.43 -8.03 11.24
C SER A 247 11.13 -9.52 11.14
N LEU A 248 10.62 -9.95 9.98
CA LEU A 248 10.10 -11.31 9.78
C LEU A 248 10.64 -11.91 8.49
N LYS A 249 11.43 -12.99 8.62
CA LYS A 249 11.92 -13.74 7.46
C LYS A 249 10.85 -14.73 6.96
N THR A 250 10.54 -14.64 5.69
CA THR A 250 9.56 -15.52 5.04
C THR A 250 9.97 -15.85 3.60
N LYS A 251 9.43 -16.94 3.05
CA LYS A 251 9.64 -17.30 1.65
C LYS A 251 8.46 -16.95 0.76
N ASN A 252 7.28 -16.80 1.35
CA ASN A 252 6.04 -16.53 0.64
C ASN A 252 5.23 -15.50 1.43
N GLY A 253 4.36 -14.77 0.74
CA GLY A 253 3.45 -13.82 1.35
C GLY A 253 3.56 -12.44 0.75
N TRP A 254 2.92 -11.50 1.40
CA TRP A 254 2.91 -10.09 1.03
C TRP A 254 2.91 -9.20 2.28
N ILE A 255 3.33 -7.96 2.11
CA ILE A 255 3.27 -6.93 3.15
C ILE A 255 2.81 -5.61 2.52
N GLY A 256 1.95 -4.87 3.23
CA GLY A 256 1.40 -3.65 2.68
C GLY A 256 0.65 -2.79 3.69
N ILE A 257 -0.07 -1.81 3.18
CA ILE A 257 -0.96 -0.93 3.93
C ILE A 257 -2.38 -1.18 3.46
N ILE A 258 -3.28 -1.40 4.40
CA ILE A 258 -4.70 -1.54 4.16
C ILE A 258 -5.43 -0.32 4.71
N GLN A 259 -6.42 0.14 3.96
CA GLN A 259 -7.33 1.23 4.29
C GLN A 259 -8.77 0.69 4.27
N LEU A 260 -9.78 1.53 4.49
CA LEU A 260 -11.17 1.08 4.56
C LEU A 260 -11.65 0.29 3.33
N TYR A 261 -11.36 0.79 2.12
CA TYR A 261 -11.86 0.22 0.86
C TYR A 261 -10.74 -0.15 -0.12
N PHE A 262 -9.52 0.24 0.17
CA PHE A 262 -8.37 0.10 -0.71
C PHE A 262 -7.21 -0.56 0.02
N ALA A 263 -6.33 -1.18 -0.74
CA ALA A 263 -5.09 -1.73 -0.22
C ALA A 263 -3.96 -1.48 -1.21
N SER A 264 -2.75 -1.33 -0.69
CA SER A 264 -1.52 -1.46 -1.48
C SER A 264 -0.61 -2.45 -0.79
N ALA A 265 -0.09 -3.40 -1.55
CA ALA A 265 0.73 -4.49 -1.01
C ALA A 265 1.87 -4.84 -1.96
N TRP A 266 3.06 -4.98 -1.41
CA TRP A 266 4.20 -5.56 -2.08
C TRP A 266 4.17 -7.08 -1.98
N ILE A 267 4.20 -7.74 -3.13
CA ILE A 267 4.16 -9.18 -3.29
C ILE A 267 5.51 -9.60 -3.91
N PRO A 268 6.50 -9.97 -3.09
CA PRO A 268 7.78 -10.44 -3.61
C PRO A 268 7.63 -11.81 -4.26
N LYS A 269 8.54 -12.15 -5.16
CA LYS A 269 8.55 -13.45 -5.81
C LYS A 269 8.61 -14.58 -4.79
N ALA A 270 7.71 -15.54 -4.94
CA ALA A 270 7.63 -16.71 -4.07
C ALA A 270 8.91 -17.57 -4.11
N GLY A 271 9.22 -18.21 -2.99
CA GLY A 271 10.37 -19.13 -2.86
C GLY A 271 11.71 -18.44 -2.57
N THR A 272 11.77 -17.09 -2.60
CA THR A 272 12.96 -16.34 -2.18
C THR A 272 12.90 -16.06 -0.68
N SER A 273 14.08 -15.94 -0.03
CA SER A 273 14.15 -15.55 1.38
C SER A 273 13.94 -14.04 1.48
N ASN A 274 12.74 -13.62 1.82
CA ASN A 274 12.38 -12.22 1.99
C ASN A 274 12.39 -11.85 3.48
N GLU A 275 12.67 -10.59 3.79
CA GLU A 275 12.53 -10.04 5.13
C GLU A 275 11.47 -8.93 5.12
N PHE A 276 10.32 -9.19 5.73
CA PHE A 276 9.27 -8.19 5.94
C PHE A 276 9.64 -7.31 7.12
N TYR A 277 9.44 -6.01 6.99
CA TYR A 277 9.75 -5.07 8.04
C TYR A 277 8.71 -3.95 8.15
N THR A 278 8.60 -3.38 9.34
CA THR A 278 7.96 -2.10 9.57
C THR A 278 8.93 -1.18 10.28
N LYS A 279 8.84 0.12 10.03
CA LYS A 279 9.72 1.11 10.65
C LYS A 279 8.98 2.40 10.91
N ASP A 280 9.12 2.94 12.11
CA ASP A 280 8.80 4.33 12.41
C ASP A 280 9.94 5.21 11.88
N LEU A 281 9.61 6.13 10.98
CA LEU A 281 10.55 7.08 10.39
C LEU A 281 10.57 8.42 11.14
N ASN A 282 9.88 8.50 12.29
CA ASN A 282 9.57 9.72 13.02
C ASN A 282 8.63 10.67 12.23
N ASN A 283 8.25 11.79 12.86
CA ASN A 283 7.39 12.82 12.25
C ASN A 283 6.09 12.27 11.67
N ASN A 284 5.49 11.28 12.34
CA ASN A 284 4.26 10.61 11.92
C ASN A 284 4.35 9.89 10.56
N LEU A 285 5.54 9.45 10.14
CA LEU A 285 5.77 8.67 8.92
C LEU A 285 6.16 7.24 9.26
N TYR A 286 5.56 6.30 8.56
CA TYR A 286 5.76 4.87 8.77
C TYR A 286 6.09 4.16 7.47
N ALA A 287 7.10 3.31 7.52
CA ALA A 287 7.48 2.44 6.41
C ALA A 287 6.99 1.02 6.66
N VAL A 288 6.41 0.44 5.62
CA VAL A 288 6.01 -0.97 5.57
C VAL A 288 6.61 -1.57 4.31
N GLY A 289 7.44 -2.60 4.44
CA GLY A 289 8.17 -3.06 3.27
C GLY A 289 8.80 -4.43 3.38
N VAL A 290 9.51 -4.79 2.32
CA VAL A 290 10.24 -6.05 2.18
C VAL A 290 11.63 -5.82 1.62
N VAL A 291 12.60 -6.54 2.17
CA VAL A 291 13.96 -6.65 1.63
C VAL A 291 14.11 -8.03 1.01
N ASN A 292 14.52 -8.05 -0.25
CA ASN A 292 14.77 -9.25 -1.03
C ASN A 292 16.27 -9.34 -1.35
N PRO A 293 17.01 -10.32 -0.82
CA PRO A 293 18.40 -10.51 -1.18
C PRO A 293 18.54 -10.97 -2.64
N VAL A 294 19.44 -10.34 -3.37
CA VAL A 294 19.73 -10.68 -4.76
C VAL A 294 20.92 -11.67 -4.81
N PRO A 295 20.90 -12.66 -5.70
CA PRO A 295 22.07 -13.49 -5.93
C PRO A 295 23.32 -12.65 -6.24
N THR A 296 24.49 -13.15 -5.88
CA THR A 296 25.77 -12.52 -6.26
C THR A 296 25.84 -12.33 -7.77
N ILE A 297 26.17 -11.12 -8.22
CA ILE A 297 26.26 -10.77 -9.62
C ILE A 297 27.74 -10.70 -9.99
N ALA A 298 28.21 -11.63 -10.81
CA ALA A 298 29.59 -11.68 -11.27
C ALA A 298 29.90 -10.52 -12.24
N PRO A 299 31.19 -10.17 -12.42
CA PRO A 299 31.59 -9.17 -13.39
C PRO A 299 31.06 -9.45 -14.80
N GLY A 300 30.52 -8.41 -15.45
CA GLY A 300 29.98 -8.50 -16.83
C GLY A 300 28.67 -9.25 -16.93
N THR A 301 28.00 -9.61 -15.81
CA THR A 301 26.71 -10.31 -15.82
C THR A 301 25.58 -9.43 -15.33
N SER A 302 24.34 -9.87 -15.57
CA SER A 302 23.14 -9.17 -15.13
C SER A 302 22.19 -10.10 -14.38
N VAL A 303 21.44 -9.50 -13.45
CA VAL A 303 20.34 -10.17 -12.74
C VAL A 303 19.09 -9.32 -12.83
N THR A 304 17.93 -9.98 -12.94
CA THR A 304 16.63 -9.34 -12.91
C THR A 304 15.87 -9.81 -11.68
N VAL A 305 15.39 -8.86 -10.90
CA VAL A 305 14.56 -9.09 -9.70
C VAL A 305 13.26 -8.32 -9.85
N ASN A 306 12.15 -8.96 -9.54
CA ASN A 306 10.82 -8.34 -9.62
C ASN A 306 10.01 -8.57 -8.35
N ALA A 307 9.13 -7.63 -8.07
CA ALA A 307 8.01 -7.76 -7.16
C ALA A 307 6.77 -7.16 -7.80
N GLU A 308 5.62 -7.58 -7.38
CA GLU A 308 4.35 -7.01 -7.78
C GLU A 308 3.88 -6.02 -6.72
N LEU A 309 3.36 -4.89 -7.16
CA LEU A 309 2.66 -3.92 -6.34
C LEU A 309 1.18 -4.00 -6.65
N PHE A 310 0.40 -4.61 -5.78
CA PHE A 310 -1.05 -4.43 -5.80
C PHE A 310 -1.39 -3.04 -5.25
N SER A 311 -2.21 -2.27 -5.95
CA SER A 311 -2.70 -0.97 -5.47
C SER A 311 -4.11 -0.71 -6.01
N GLY A 312 -5.12 -1.11 -5.26
CA GLY A 312 -6.49 -1.08 -5.77
C GLY A 312 -7.56 -1.30 -4.72
N PRO A 313 -8.81 -1.48 -5.19
CA PRO A 313 -9.96 -1.70 -4.31
C PRO A 313 -9.92 -3.09 -3.68
N GLN A 314 -10.47 -3.20 -2.48
CA GLN A 314 -10.62 -4.48 -1.77
C GLN A 314 -11.83 -5.26 -2.29
N THR A 315 -11.90 -5.51 -3.60
CA THR A 315 -12.95 -6.37 -4.16
C THR A 315 -12.47 -7.83 -4.26
N ALA A 316 -13.39 -8.77 -4.14
CA ALA A 316 -13.05 -10.19 -4.17
C ALA A 316 -12.35 -10.62 -5.49
N ALA A 317 -12.63 -9.94 -6.60
CA ALA A 317 -12.00 -10.22 -7.89
C ALA A 317 -10.55 -9.71 -7.93
N ASP A 318 -10.30 -8.52 -7.39
CA ASP A 318 -8.99 -7.87 -7.46
C ASP A 318 -8.00 -8.44 -6.43
N LEU A 319 -8.51 -8.91 -5.28
CA LEU A 319 -7.69 -9.48 -4.19
C LEU A 319 -7.17 -10.90 -4.48
N THR A 320 -7.40 -11.44 -5.66
CA THR A 320 -6.82 -12.72 -6.11
C THR A 320 -5.34 -12.63 -6.50
N ALA A 321 -4.78 -11.42 -6.52
CA ALA A 321 -3.38 -11.15 -6.88
C ALA A 321 -2.37 -11.94 -6.03
N ALA A 322 -2.66 -12.18 -4.75
CA ALA A 322 -1.81 -12.99 -3.88
C ALA A 322 -2.63 -13.81 -2.89
N PRO A 323 -2.17 -15.02 -2.51
CA PRO A 323 -2.76 -15.80 -1.43
C PRO A 323 -2.82 -15.01 -0.13
N GLY A 324 -3.99 -14.98 0.51
CA GLY A 324 -4.19 -14.27 1.77
C GLY A 324 -4.50 -12.78 1.63
N LEU A 325 -4.44 -12.20 0.43
CA LEU A 325 -4.81 -10.80 0.20
C LEU A 325 -6.34 -10.59 0.39
N GLU A 326 -7.14 -11.62 0.18
CA GLU A 326 -8.57 -11.64 0.46
C GLU A 326 -8.93 -11.38 1.94
N TYR A 327 -8.00 -11.57 2.85
CA TYR A 327 -8.18 -11.23 4.27
C TYR A 327 -8.00 -9.73 4.57
N ALA A 328 -7.54 -8.94 3.61
CA ALA A 328 -7.48 -7.49 3.73
C ALA A 328 -8.88 -6.87 3.93
N VAL A 329 -9.94 -7.52 3.38
CA VAL A 329 -11.32 -7.11 3.61
C VAL A 329 -11.70 -7.31 5.08
N ASP A 330 -11.86 -6.20 5.78
CA ASP A 330 -12.17 -6.20 7.21
C ASP A 330 -13.67 -6.07 7.48
N TYR A 331 -14.30 -7.16 7.85
CA TYR A 331 -15.70 -7.15 8.32
C TYR A 331 -15.82 -6.91 9.84
N GLY A 332 -14.72 -6.61 10.54
CA GLY A 332 -14.69 -6.39 11.98
C GLY A 332 -15.13 -7.61 12.79
N MET A 333 -15.67 -7.37 13.99
CA MET A 333 -16.17 -8.42 14.88
C MET A 333 -17.30 -9.26 14.27
N LEU A 334 -18.01 -8.72 13.30
CA LEU A 334 -19.16 -9.38 12.68
C LEU A 334 -18.78 -10.28 11.50
N THR A 335 -17.50 -10.51 11.25
CA THR A 335 -17.00 -11.31 10.13
C THR A 335 -17.69 -12.67 9.98
N VAL A 336 -17.95 -13.35 11.11
CA VAL A 336 -18.63 -14.66 11.13
C VAL A 336 -20.05 -14.60 10.56
N ILE A 337 -20.72 -13.47 10.73
CA ILE A 337 -22.09 -13.24 10.22
C ILE A 337 -22.05 -12.58 8.85
N CYS A 338 -21.20 -11.60 8.66
CA CYS A 338 -21.14 -10.81 7.43
C CYS A 338 -20.67 -11.62 6.21
N LYS A 339 -19.66 -12.48 6.36
CA LYS A 339 -19.16 -13.32 5.24
C LYS A 339 -20.26 -14.24 4.65
N PRO A 340 -21.00 -15.05 5.44
CA PRO A 340 -22.07 -15.87 4.90
C PRO A 340 -23.20 -15.05 4.28
N LEU A 341 -23.56 -13.91 4.89
CA LEU A 341 -24.60 -13.02 4.36
C LEU A 341 -24.17 -12.38 3.04
N PHE A 342 -22.94 -11.92 2.95
CA PHE A 342 -22.41 -11.35 1.72
C PHE A 342 -22.29 -12.39 0.61
N TRP A 343 -21.85 -13.61 0.94
CA TRP A 343 -21.82 -14.73 0.00
C TRP A 343 -23.22 -15.03 -0.55
N LEU A 344 -24.23 -15.09 0.33
CA LEU A 344 -25.61 -15.32 -0.06
C LEU A 344 -26.15 -14.17 -0.94
N LEU A 345 -25.86 -12.91 -0.55
CA LEU A 345 -26.23 -11.73 -1.32
C LEU A 345 -25.59 -11.73 -2.72
N SER A 346 -24.32 -12.09 -2.82
CA SER A 346 -23.59 -12.17 -4.09
C SER A 346 -24.15 -13.25 -5.01
N ASN A 347 -24.54 -14.41 -4.47
CA ASN A 347 -25.21 -15.45 -5.25
C ASN A 347 -26.57 -14.98 -5.77
N ILE A 348 -27.40 -14.35 -4.92
CA ILE A 348 -28.68 -13.79 -5.33
C ILE A 348 -28.47 -12.74 -6.43
N HIS A 349 -27.47 -11.85 -6.27
CA HIS A 349 -27.12 -10.86 -7.29
C HIS A 349 -26.71 -11.51 -8.62
N GLY A 350 -25.97 -12.61 -8.59
CA GLY A 350 -25.58 -13.37 -9.79
C GLY A 350 -26.77 -13.87 -10.61
N PHE A 351 -27.90 -14.18 -9.95
CA PHE A 351 -29.14 -14.57 -10.63
C PHE A 351 -29.98 -13.39 -11.12
N VAL A 352 -30.00 -12.30 -10.35
CA VAL A 352 -30.94 -11.16 -10.57
C VAL A 352 -30.29 -10.04 -11.38
N GLY A 353 -28.94 -9.91 -11.35
CA GLY A 353 -28.20 -8.85 -12.04
C GLY A 353 -28.37 -7.44 -11.46
N ASN A 354 -29.10 -7.29 -10.33
CA ASN A 354 -29.37 -5.99 -9.70
C ASN A 354 -29.19 -6.07 -8.17
N TRP A 355 -28.29 -5.27 -7.63
CA TRP A 355 -27.99 -5.26 -6.18
C TRP A 355 -29.19 -4.86 -5.31
N GLY A 356 -30.01 -3.89 -5.76
CA GLY A 356 -31.20 -3.46 -5.00
C GLY A 356 -32.20 -4.59 -4.84
N VAL A 357 -32.50 -5.32 -5.92
CA VAL A 357 -33.41 -6.47 -5.88
C VAL A 357 -32.81 -7.61 -5.05
N ALA A 358 -31.50 -7.84 -5.16
CA ALA A 358 -30.80 -8.85 -4.35
C ALA A 358 -30.92 -8.57 -2.85
N ILE A 359 -30.78 -7.31 -2.42
CA ILE A 359 -30.94 -6.88 -1.02
C ILE A 359 -32.37 -7.12 -0.54
N ILE A 360 -33.37 -6.79 -1.36
CA ILE A 360 -34.79 -7.04 -1.02
C ILE A 360 -35.05 -8.53 -0.82
N LEU A 361 -34.61 -9.36 -1.75
CA LEU A 361 -34.75 -10.81 -1.68
C LEU A 361 -34.05 -11.41 -0.46
N LEU A 362 -32.81 -10.99 -0.18
CA LEU A 362 -32.08 -11.41 1.02
C LEU A 362 -32.85 -11.02 2.30
N THR A 363 -33.39 -9.81 2.34
CA THR A 363 -34.20 -9.33 3.49
C THR A 363 -35.44 -10.16 3.70
N ILE A 364 -36.16 -10.51 2.63
CA ILE A 364 -37.34 -11.39 2.69
C ILE A 364 -36.93 -12.77 3.21
N LEU A 365 -35.86 -13.34 2.69
CA LEU A 365 -35.34 -14.65 3.09
C LEU A 365 -34.97 -14.69 4.59
N LEU A 366 -34.24 -13.65 5.06
CA LEU A 366 -33.89 -13.53 6.48
C LEU A 366 -35.13 -13.38 7.36
N LYS A 367 -36.08 -12.53 6.99
CA LYS A 367 -37.35 -12.41 7.73
C LYS A 367 -38.16 -13.71 7.77
N ALA A 368 -38.19 -14.47 6.66
CA ALA A 368 -38.83 -15.76 6.61
C ALA A 368 -38.15 -16.80 7.52
N ALA A 369 -36.78 -16.81 7.52
CA ALA A 369 -36.02 -17.70 8.37
C ALA A 369 -36.20 -17.42 9.86
N PHE A 370 -36.31 -16.15 10.25
CA PHE A 370 -36.51 -15.72 11.65
C PHE A 370 -37.95 -15.46 12.01
N PHE A 371 -38.93 -15.82 11.17
CA PHE A 371 -40.36 -15.54 11.39
C PHE A 371 -40.91 -16.17 12.67
N LYS A 372 -40.35 -17.32 13.11
CA LYS A 372 -40.78 -18.01 14.33
C LYS A 372 -39.96 -17.66 15.58
N LEU A 373 -38.88 -16.90 15.45
CA LEU A 373 -38.10 -16.40 16.56
C LEU A 373 -38.60 -15.03 17.02
#